data_010bea902536aec4c062d0aef6be0a90
#
_entry.id   010bea902536aec4c062d0aef6be0a90
#
_cell.length_a   1.000
_cell.length_b   1.000
_cell.length_c   1.000
_cell.angle_alpha   90.00
_cell.angle_beta   90.00
_cell.angle_gamma   90.00
#
_symmetry.space_group_name_H-M   'P 1'
#
loop_
_entity.id
_entity.type
_entity.pdbx_description
1 polymer ?
#
loop_
_entity_poly.entity_id
_entity_poly.type
_entity_poly.pdbx_seq_one_letter_code
_entity_poly.pdbx_strand_id
1 'polypeptide(L)'
;MKDPFVGTMFVAFSLFSQLLLASDITSVAALGRIEPENGIMIIGAPSTPEATAGSLISKLFVGEGDNVIVGQLLAEIDSAAVAKALVVETEKEYEFAVRQFDADNSIADAACVMADTAKSEAGRREKLLSQGLAPAEEAEQAQGDAKSLKASCQSARVSATAGEMAIEVAKARLERRKAEYQRKMIYSPINGMVLQVNAYPGEFVHLDGILELAAVEKMYAVAEIYETDINRVHIGQKATVNSDALKEKLTGKVTYIQPKVQKHDAIGTDPAARKDARIIEVDVLLDNPQVVRRLINLQVKIVLE
;
A
#
# COMPACT_ATOMS: atom_id res chain seq x y z
N MET A 1 50.07 -76.70 -69.20
CA MET A 1 49.82 -77.49 -67.98
C MET A 1 49.83 -76.59 -66.80
N LYS A 2 48.66 -76.49 -66.13
CA LYS A 2 48.41 -75.94 -64.80
C LYS A 2 48.35 -74.40 -64.66
N ASP A 3 47.12 -73.95 -64.66
CA ASP A 3 46.70 -72.67 -64.05
C ASP A 3 46.87 -72.70 -62.54
N PRO A 4 46.98 -71.51 -61.91
CA PRO A 4 46.27 -71.35 -60.68
C PRO A 4 45.44 -70.07 -60.66
N PHE A 5 44.29 -70.21 -60.12
CA PHE A 5 43.25 -69.41 -59.53
C PHE A 5 43.72 -68.09 -58.86
N VAL A 6 43.20 -66.99 -59.34
CA VAL A 6 43.28 -65.68 -58.65
C VAL A 6 41.97 -65.46 -57.90
N GLY A 7 42.04 -65.53 -56.56
CA GLY A 7 40.94 -65.21 -55.65
C GLY A 7 40.83 -63.67 -55.41
N THR A 8 39.76 -63.12 -55.88
CA THR A 8 39.45 -61.69 -55.67
C THR A 8 38.84 -61.48 -54.28
N MET A 9 39.61 -60.83 -53.41
CA MET A 9 39.15 -60.44 -52.03
C MET A 9 38.43 -59.12 -52.10
N PHE A 10 37.10 -59.17 -51.94
CA PHE A 10 36.27 -57.97 -51.78
C PHE A 10 36.43 -57.38 -50.34
N VAL A 11 37.07 -56.21 -50.23
CA VAL A 11 37.10 -55.41 -49.00
C VAL A 11 35.86 -54.49 -48.98
N ALA A 12 34.89 -54.85 -48.15
CA ALA A 12 33.75 -54.00 -47.88
C ALA A 12 34.17 -52.85 -46.97
N PHE A 13 34.27 -51.64 -47.53
CA PHE A 13 34.53 -50.40 -46.80
C PHE A 13 33.20 -49.90 -46.29
N SER A 14 32.83 -50.21 -45.03
CA SER A 14 31.64 -49.63 -44.34
C SER A 14 31.93 -48.20 -43.92
N LEU A 15 31.40 -47.27 -44.70
CA LEU A 15 31.32 -45.88 -44.33
C LEU A 15 30.32 -45.72 -43.13
N PHE A 16 30.88 -45.64 -41.95
CA PHE A 16 30.12 -45.25 -40.76
C PHE A 16 29.93 -43.70 -40.78
N SER A 17 28.83 -43.23 -41.39
CA SER A 17 28.42 -41.82 -41.30
C SER A 17 28.07 -41.50 -39.86
N GLN A 18 28.99 -40.87 -39.14
CA GLN A 18 28.69 -40.18 -37.89
C GLN A 18 27.82 -38.97 -38.23
N LEU A 19 26.50 -39.06 -37.98
CA LEU A 19 25.64 -37.91 -37.85
C LEU A 19 26.12 -37.12 -36.62
N LEU A 20 26.91 -36.11 -36.84
CA LEU A 20 27.08 -35.01 -35.90
C LEU A 20 25.71 -34.31 -35.78
N LEU A 21 24.96 -34.66 -34.74
CA LEU A 21 23.86 -33.82 -34.25
C LEU A 21 24.52 -32.53 -33.77
N ALA A 22 24.58 -31.54 -34.67
CA ALA A 22 24.77 -30.16 -34.27
C ALA A 22 23.57 -29.83 -33.40
N SER A 23 23.74 -29.86 -32.09
CA SER A 23 22.79 -29.21 -31.20
C SER A 23 22.82 -27.73 -31.58
N ASP A 24 21.78 -27.27 -32.26
CA ASP A 24 21.56 -25.83 -32.41
C ASP A 24 21.62 -25.21 -30.99
N ILE A 25 22.75 -24.61 -30.70
CA ILE A 25 22.93 -23.83 -29.48
C ILE A 25 22.06 -22.59 -29.69
N THR A 26 20.80 -22.69 -29.26
CA THR A 26 19.79 -21.63 -29.36
C THR A 26 19.96 -20.58 -28.26
N SER A 27 21.18 -20.43 -27.73
CA SER A 27 21.47 -19.45 -26.69
C SER A 27 21.27 -18.02 -27.23
N VAL A 28 20.60 -17.20 -26.46
CA VAL A 28 20.43 -15.79 -26.74
C VAL A 28 21.25 -14.98 -25.72
N ALA A 29 22.16 -14.15 -26.21
CA ALA A 29 22.96 -13.26 -25.38
C ALA A 29 22.41 -11.83 -25.43
N ALA A 30 22.26 -11.19 -24.29
CA ALA A 30 21.76 -9.84 -24.18
C ALA A 30 22.54 -9.03 -23.12
N LEU A 31 22.46 -7.73 -23.23
CA LEU A 31 22.76 -6.83 -22.12
C LEU A 31 21.51 -6.69 -21.27
N GLY A 32 21.71 -6.29 -20.02
CA GLY A 32 20.62 -6.03 -19.10
C GLY A 32 21.12 -5.34 -17.84
N ARG A 33 20.23 -5.19 -16.89
CA ARG A 33 20.48 -4.55 -15.59
C ARG A 33 19.87 -5.36 -14.46
N ILE A 34 20.42 -5.18 -13.27
CA ILE A 34 19.87 -5.78 -12.04
C ILE A 34 18.78 -4.89 -11.49
N GLU A 35 17.59 -5.43 -11.27
CA GLU A 35 16.45 -4.72 -10.69
C GLU A 35 15.84 -5.50 -9.52
N PRO A 36 15.29 -4.81 -8.51
CA PRO A 36 14.49 -5.42 -7.46
C PRO A 36 13.09 -5.78 -7.96
N GLU A 37 12.37 -6.60 -7.20
CA GLU A 37 10.95 -6.90 -7.46
C GLU A 37 10.14 -5.59 -7.49
N ASN A 38 9.40 -5.34 -8.56
CA ASN A 38 8.61 -4.13 -8.81
C ASN A 38 9.38 -2.80 -8.97
N GLY A 39 10.70 -2.87 -9.20
CA GLY A 39 11.52 -1.68 -9.40
C GLY A 39 11.77 -0.87 -8.12
N ILE A 40 12.15 0.40 -8.31
CA ILE A 40 12.41 1.36 -7.22
C ILE A 40 11.11 2.11 -6.93
N MET A 41 10.72 2.16 -5.66
CA MET A 41 9.54 2.87 -5.19
C MET A 41 9.95 4.20 -4.54
N ILE A 42 9.46 5.31 -5.07
CA ILE A 42 9.65 6.64 -4.50
C ILE A 42 8.57 6.88 -3.44
N ILE A 43 8.99 7.12 -2.20
CA ILE A 43 8.09 7.45 -1.10
C ILE A 43 7.94 8.97 -1.04
N GLY A 44 6.75 9.45 -1.37
CA GLY A 44 6.41 10.87 -1.35
C GLY A 44 5.80 11.32 -0.02
N ALA A 45 5.69 12.62 0.16
CA ALA A 45 4.87 13.22 1.20
C ALA A 45 3.42 13.43 0.70
N PRO A 46 2.41 13.33 1.58
CA PRO A 46 1.03 13.62 1.19
C PRO A 46 0.90 15.10 0.81
N SER A 47 0.25 15.35 -0.32
CA SER A 47 -0.17 16.71 -0.67
C SER A 47 -1.33 17.12 0.25
N THR A 48 -1.23 18.28 0.86
CA THR A 48 -2.32 18.90 1.62
C THR A 48 -2.67 20.24 1.00
N PRO A 49 -3.93 20.69 1.08
CA PRO A 49 -4.31 21.99 0.54
C PRO A 49 -3.52 23.16 1.17
N GLU A 50 -3.02 22.97 2.40
CA GLU A 50 -2.23 23.94 3.14
C GLU A 50 -0.75 23.97 2.73
N ALA A 51 -0.24 22.89 2.14
CA ALA A 51 1.17 22.73 1.76
C ALA A 51 1.38 23.01 0.26
N THR A 52 1.07 24.22 -0.17
CA THR A 52 1.29 24.67 -1.56
C THR A 52 2.78 24.73 -1.95
N ALA A 53 3.67 24.83 -0.97
CA ALA A 53 5.13 24.82 -1.14
C ALA A 53 5.78 23.44 -0.91
N GLY A 54 4.97 22.40 -0.65
CA GLY A 54 5.46 21.07 -0.26
C GLY A 54 5.38 20.83 1.25
N SER A 55 5.67 19.60 1.67
CA SER A 55 5.73 19.21 3.09
C SER A 55 7.17 19.30 3.59
N LEU A 56 7.37 19.86 4.78
CA LEU A 56 8.66 19.90 5.47
C LEU A 56 8.84 18.63 6.30
N ILE A 57 10.00 17.99 6.24
CA ILE A 57 10.33 16.83 7.10
C ILE A 57 10.66 17.31 8.51
N SER A 58 9.94 16.80 9.50
CA SER A 58 10.23 17.03 10.92
C SER A 58 11.24 16.02 11.45
N LYS A 59 11.00 14.74 11.16
CA LYS A 59 11.86 13.64 11.61
C LYS A 59 11.97 12.57 10.53
N LEU A 60 13.16 11.97 10.46
CA LEU A 60 13.44 10.79 9.66
C LEU A 60 13.93 9.70 10.60
N PHE A 61 13.36 8.48 10.48
CA PHE A 61 13.60 7.35 11.39
C PHE A 61 14.45 6.25 10.76
N VAL A 62 14.82 6.41 9.51
CA VAL A 62 15.60 5.44 8.73
C VAL A 62 16.69 6.15 7.94
N GLY A 63 17.75 5.42 7.62
CA GLY A 63 18.87 5.88 6.80
C GLY A 63 19.08 5.00 5.57
N GLU A 64 19.97 5.45 4.68
CA GLU A 64 20.35 4.68 3.50
C GLU A 64 20.96 3.33 3.88
N GLY A 65 20.52 2.28 3.22
CA GLY A 65 20.93 0.90 3.48
C GLY A 65 20.17 0.18 4.60
N ASP A 66 19.27 0.86 5.33
CA ASP A 66 18.42 0.23 6.34
C ASP A 66 17.40 -0.71 5.72
N ASN A 67 17.16 -1.84 6.37
CA ASN A 67 16.03 -2.71 6.02
C ASN A 67 14.79 -2.24 6.76
N VAL A 68 13.66 -2.20 6.05
CA VAL A 68 12.36 -1.78 6.57
C VAL A 68 11.31 -2.86 6.33
N ILE A 69 10.30 -2.88 7.18
CA ILE A 69 9.14 -3.77 7.05
C ILE A 69 7.87 -2.97 6.74
N VAL A 70 6.89 -3.62 6.11
CA VAL A 70 5.56 -3.03 5.90
C VAL A 70 5.01 -2.44 7.20
N GLY A 71 4.51 -1.20 7.13
CA GLY A 71 3.94 -0.49 8.27
C GLY A 71 4.97 0.12 9.23
N GLN A 72 6.27 0.02 8.96
CA GLN A 72 7.29 0.72 9.74
C GLN A 72 7.25 2.21 9.45
N LEU A 73 7.30 3.03 10.51
CA LEU A 73 7.37 4.49 10.40
C LEU A 73 8.73 4.90 9.82
N LEU A 74 8.69 5.65 8.70
CA LEU A 74 9.86 6.12 7.98
C LEU A 74 10.17 7.60 8.27
N ALA A 75 9.14 8.43 8.23
CA ALA A 75 9.29 9.87 8.42
C ALA A 75 8.05 10.50 9.07
N GLU A 76 8.23 11.67 9.64
CA GLU A 76 7.19 12.54 10.20
C GLU A 76 7.32 13.93 9.57
N ILE A 77 6.21 14.48 9.09
CA ILE A 77 6.20 15.85 8.56
C ILE A 77 5.92 16.88 9.67
N ASP A 78 6.33 18.11 9.50
CA ASP A 78 6.33 19.18 10.52
C ASP A 78 4.95 19.45 11.13
N SER A 79 3.90 19.37 10.33
CA SER A 79 2.51 19.58 10.78
C SER A 79 1.93 18.42 11.63
N ALA A 80 2.67 17.32 11.83
CA ALA A 80 2.22 16.18 12.62
C ALA A 80 1.94 16.54 14.10
N ALA A 81 2.77 17.39 14.70
CA ALA A 81 2.58 17.82 16.10
C ALA A 81 1.28 18.60 16.26
N VAL A 82 0.97 19.52 15.33
CA VAL A 82 -0.28 20.28 15.31
C VAL A 82 -1.47 19.35 15.07
N ALA A 83 -1.38 18.45 14.11
CA ALA A 83 -2.45 17.49 13.83
C ALA A 83 -2.72 16.58 15.03
N LYS A 84 -1.69 16.17 15.77
CA LYS A 84 -1.82 15.39 17.01
C LYS A 84 -2.56 16.19 18.09
N ALA A 85 -2.23 17.47 18.28
CA ALA A 85 -2.91 18.33 19.23
C ALA A 85 -4.40 18.49 18.89
N LEU A 86 -4.75 18.63 17.61
CA LEU A 86 -6.14 18.67 17.13
C LEU A 86 -6.89 17.35 17.37
N VAL A 87 -6.23 16.20 17.30
CA VAL A 87 -6.84 14.92 17.70
C VAL A 87 -7.19 14.94 19.17
N VAL A 88 -6.26 15.38 20.04
CA VAL A 88 -6.52 15.45 21.50
C VAL A 88 -7.65 16.43 21.82
N GLU A 89 -7.69 17.59 21.16
CA GLU A 89 -8.77 18.57 21.31
C GLU A 89 -10.13 17.94 20.96
N THR A 90 -10.25 17.36 19.77
CA THR A 90 -11.52 16.74 19.32
C THR A 90 -11.90 15.49 20.11
N GLU A 91 -10.94 14.79 20.72
CA GLU A 91 -11.21 13.71 21.66
C GLU A 91 -11.90 14.23 22.93
N LYS A 92 -11.45 15.40 23.43
CA LYS A 92 -12.11 16.07 24.57
C LYS A 92 -13.49 16.63 24.21
N GLU A 93 -13.66 17.13 22.97
CA GLU A 93 -14.99 17.51 22.48
C GLU A 93 -15.95 16.31 22.45
N TYR A 94 -15.49 15.16 22.00
CA TYR A 94 -16.27 13.93 21.99
C TYR A 94 -16.63 13.47 23.42
N GLU A 95 -15.65 13.42 24.32
CA GLU A 95 -15.90 13.11 25.74
C GLU A 95 -16.92 14.06 26.38
N PHE A 96 -16.83 15.36 26.07
CA PHE A 96 -17.78 16.36 26.53
C PHE A 96 -19.19 16.10 26.02
N ALA A 97 -19.36 15.80 24.71
CA ALA A 97 -20.66 15.48 24.13
C ALA A 97 -21.31 14.26 24.81
N VAL A 98 -20.51 13.22 25.13
CA VAL A 98 -20.99 12.05 25.87
C VAL A 98 -21.50 12.44 27.27
N ARG A 99 -20.75 13.27 28.01
CA ARG A 99 -21.14 13.73 29.35
C ARG A 99 -22.38 14.60 29.32
N GLN A 100 -22.50 15.45 28.30
CA GLN A 100 -23.70 16.31 28.11
C GLN A 100 -24.94 15.45 27.86
N PHE A 101 -24.83 14.42 26.99
CA PHE A 101 -25.92 13.48 26.74
C PHE A 101 -26.34 12.71 28.02
N ASP A 102 -25.41 12.26 28.86
CA ASP A 102 -25.71 11.61 30.13
C ASP A 102 -26.48 12.55 31.07
N ALA A 103 -26.13 13.85 31.10
CA ALA A 103 -26.82 14.85 31.88
C ALA A 103 -28.24 15.11 31.34
N ASP A 104 -28.41 15.28 30.02
CA ASP A 104 -29.71 15.48 29.37
C ASP A 104 -30.63 14.28 29.56
N ASN A 105 -30.11 13.06 29.51
CA ASN A 105 -30.85 11.84 29.82
C ASN A 105 -31.35 11.83 31.27
N SER A 106 -30.49 12.20 32.22
CA SER A 106 -30.87 12.30 33.64
C SER A 106 -31.98 13.30 33.87
N ILE A 107 -31.93 14.44 33.16
CA ILE A 107 -32.99 15.49 33.19
C ILE A 107 -34.29 14.93 32.59
N ALA A 108 -34.21 14.21 31.47
CA ALA A 108 -35.38 13.62 30.83
C ALA A 108 -36.04 12.55 31.73
N ASP A 109 -35.26 11.72 32.39
CA ASP A 109 -35.76 10.70 33.31
C ASP A 109 -36.46 11.37 34.51
N ALA A 110 -35.87 12.37 35.09
CA ALA A 110 -36.50 13.13 36.22
C ALA A 110 -37.83 13.79 35.81
N ALA A 111 -37.87 14.41 34.61
CA ALA A 111 -39.08 15.02 34.08
C ALA A 111 -40.19 13.96 33.82
N CYS A 112 -39.81 12.79 33.33
CA CYS A 112 -40.77 11.71 33.06
C CYS A 112 -41.31 11.08 34.35
N VAL A 113 -40.50 10.94 35.40
CA VAL A 113 -40.97 10.48 36.74
C VAL A 113 -41.99 11.48 37.30
N MET A 114 -41.76 12.80 37.16
CA MET A 114 -42.76 13.81 37.58
C MET A 114 -44.05 13.72 36.79
N ALA A 115 -43.97 13.50 35.47
CA ALA A 115 -45.15 13.28 34.62
C ALA A 115 -45.97 12.08 35.01
N ASP A 116 -45.35 10.94 35.31
CA ASP A 116 -45.99 9.71 35.71
C ASP A 116 -46.64 9.85 37.10
N THR A 117 -46.03 10.59 38.00
CA THR A 117 -46.60 10.91 39.31
C THR A 117 -47.86 11.79 39.19
N ALA A 118 -47.80 12.84 38.37
CA ALA A 118 -48.95 13.72 38.13
C ALA A 118 -50.08 13.00 37.40
N LYS A 119 -49.78 12.12 36.47
CA LYS A 119 -50.76 11.26 35.79
C LYS A 119 -51.50 10.38 36.80
N SER A 120 -50.75 9.77 37.73
CA SER A 120 -51.32 8.92 38.78
C SER A 120 -52.26 9.71 39.74
N GLU A 121 -51.87 10.95 40.09
CA GLU A 121 -52.69 11.86 40.90
C GLU A 121 -53.96 12.26 40.15
N ALA A 122 -53.86 12.69 38.89
CA ALA A 122 -55.01 13.01 38.05
C ALA A 122 -56.02 11.87 37.97
N GLY A 123 -55.53 10.61 37.77
CA GLY A 123 -56.41 9.45 37.79
C GLY A 123 -57.10 9.16 39.15
N ARG A 124 -56.42 9.46 40.27
CA ARG A 124 -57.04 9.39 41.62
C ARG A 124 -58.10 10.42 41.78
N ARG A 125 -57.87 11.70 41.41
CA ARG A 125 -58.84 12.80 41.50
C ARG A 125 -60.06 12.57 40.62
N GLU A 126 -59.89 12.09 39.43
CA GLU A 126 -60.97 11.71 38.51
C GLU A 126 -61.89 10.65 39.13
N LYS A 127 -61.30 9.58 39.75
CA LYS A 127 -62.04 8.55 40.44
C LYS A 127 -62.81 9.09 41.63
N LEU A 128 -62.24 9.99 42.44
CA LEU A 128 -62.94 10.63 43.57
C LEU A 128 -64.10 11.51 43.10
N LEU A 129 -63.92 12.26 42.01
CA LEU A 129 -64.98 13.06 41.38
C LEU A 129 -66.12 12.18 40.92
N SER A 130 -65.87 11.02 40.27
CA SER A 130 -66.89 10.09 39.81
C SER A 130 -67.70 9.47 40.97
N GLN A 131 -67.13 9.47 42.17
CA GLN A 131 -67.79 9.00 43.41
C GLN A 131 -68.49 10.16 44.20
N GLY A 132 -68.44 11.40 43.68
CA GLY A 132 -68.97 12.55 44.37
C GLY A 132 -68.19 13.01 45.59
N LEU A 133 -66.89 12.58 45.72
CA LEU A 133 -66.05 12.81 46.89
C LEU A 133 -65.01 13.94 46.68
N ALA A 134 -64.93 14.51 45.47
CA ALA A 134 -64.03 15.63 45.14
C ALA A 134 -64.75 16.66 44.24
N PRO A 135 -64.35 17.98 44.29
CA PRO A 135 -64.83 19.02 43.38
C PRO A 135 -64.31 18.78 41.94
N ALA A 136 -65.09 19.20 40.93
CA ALA A 136 -64.70 19.11 39.53
C ALA A 136 -63.42 19.93 39.23
N GLU A 137 -63.28 21.11 39.84
CA GLU A 137 -62.15 22.03 39.73
C GLU A 137 -60.82 21.36 40.09
N GLU A 138 -60.78 20.54 41.19
CA GLU A 138 -59.58 19.83 41.60
C GLU A 138 -59.18 18.74 40.59
N ALA A 139 -60.15 18.04 39.99
CA ALA A 139 -59.88 17.03 38.98
C ALA A 139 -59.38 17.66 37.67
N GLU A 140 -59.96 18.77 37.22
CA GLU A 140 -59.55 19.51 36.05
C GLU A 140 -58.13 20.08 36.22
N GLN A 141 -57.83 20.66 37.41
CA GLN A 141 -56.47 21.14 37.73
C GLN A 141 -55.46 20.01 37.66
N ALA A 142 -55.71 18.86 38.30
CA ALA A 142 -54.80 17.72 38.28
C ALA A 142 -54.60 17.15 36.85
N GLN A 143 -55.63 17.19 36.01
CA GLN A 143 -55.49 16.81 34.59
C GLN A 143 -54.63 17.81 33.81
N GLY A 144 -54.80 19.13 34.08
CA GLY A 144 -53.97 20.17 33.47
C GLY A 144 -52.48 19.98 33.81
N ASP A 145 -52.22 19.78 35.11
CA ASP A 145 -50.83 19.53 35.58
C ASP A 145 -50.21 18.30 34.97
N ALA A 146 -50.95 17.18 34.87
CA ALA A 146 -50.49 15.94 34.23
C ALA A 146 -50.16 16.14 32.74
N LYS A 147 -50.99 16.92 31.99
CA LYS A 147 -50.72 17.24 30.58
C LYS A 147 -49.48 18.10 30.41
N SER A 148 -49.32 19.11 31.26
CA SER A 148 -48.16 20.00 31.25
C SER A 148 -46.86 19.25 31.54
N LEU A 149 -46.81 18.43 32.58
CA LEU A 149 -45.64 17.62 32.92
C LEU A 149 -45.33 16.57 31.90
N LYS A 150 -46.35 15.98 31.27
CA LYS A 150 -46.15 15.07 30.14
C LYS A 150 -45.44 15.76 28.94
N ALA A 151 -45.87 16.99 28.62
CA ALA A 151 -45.22 17.78 27.57
C ALA A 151 -43.75 18.10 27.92
N SER A 152 -43.48 18.41 29.19
CA SER A 152 -42.11 18.63 29.69
C SER A 152 -41.23 17.37 29.56
N CYS A 153 -41.75 16.20 29.93
CA CYS A 153 -41.05 14.92 29.73
C CYS A 153 -40.74 14.68 28.26
N GLN A 154 -41.70 14.91 27.36
CA GLN A 154 -41.47 14.73 25.92
C GLN A 154 -40.42 15.70 25.40
N SER A 155 -40.45 16.95 25.80
CA SER A 155 -39.44 17.95 25.41
C SER A 155 -38.03 17.55 25.88
N ALA A 156 -37.89 17.12 27.14
CA ALA A 156 -36.63 16.66 27.69
C ALA A 156 -36.09 15.42 26.95
N ARG A 157 -36.94 14.47 26.57
CA ARG A 157 -36.53 13.34 25.75
C ARG A 157 -36.05 13.72 24.35
N VAL A 158 -36.71 14.70 23.72
CA VAL A 158 -36.23 15.21 22.41
C VAL A 158 -34.87 15.88 22.56
N SER A 159 -34.64 16.64 23.67
CA SER A 159 -33.31 17.20 23.94
C SER A 159 -32.26 16.12 24.12
N ALA A 160 -32.53 15.04 24.85
CA ALA A 160 -31.62 13.91 25.01
C ALA A 160 -31.32 13.23 23.67
N THR A 161 -32.33 13.04 22.81
CA THR A 161 -32.09 12.49 21.44
C THR A 161 -31.21 13.42 20.61
N ALA A 162 -31.35 14.74 20.73
CA ALA A 162 -30.46 15.70 20.07
C ALA A 162 -29.01 15.59 20.58
N GLY A 163 -28.83 15.33 21.89
CA GLY A 163 -27.55 15.05 22.51
C GLY A 163 -26.89 13.80 21.95
N GLU A 164 -27.66 12.72 21.69
CA GLU A 164 -27.17 11.51 21.04
C GLU A 164 -26.63 11.80 19.63
N MET A 165 -27.36 12.59 18.86
CA MET A 165 -26.88 13.03 17.53
C MET A 165 -25.61 13.90 17.63
N ALA A 166 -25.45 14.69 18.66
CA ALA A 166 -24.24 15.49 18.88
C ALA A 166 -23.01 14.61 19.15
N ILE A 167 -23.17 13.46 19.83
CA ILE A 167 -22.12 12.46 20.02
C ILE A 167 -21.65 11.92 18.65
N GLU A 168 -22.58 11.55 17.77
CA GLU A 168 -22.24 11.02 16.44
C GLU A 168 -21.47 12.05 15.60
N VAL A 169 -21.87 13.32 15.67
CA VAL A 169 -21.16 14.41 14.97
C VAL A 169 -19.75 14.59 15.54
N ALA A 170 -19.60 14.61 16.87
CA ALA A 170 -18.29 14.74 17.52
C ALA A 170 -17.38 13.56 17.21
N LYS A 171 -17.92 12.34 17.20
CA LYS A 171 -17.21 11.11 16.81
C LYS A 171 -16.71 11.18 15.36
N ALA A 172 -17.56 11.57 14.42
CA ALA A 172 -17.18 11.70 13.01
C ALA A 172 -16.06 12.76 12.83
N ARG A 173 -16.11 13.86 13.60
CA ARG A 173 -15.06 14.89 13.62
C ARG A 173 -13.73 14.31 14.15
N LEU A 174 -13.78 13.56 15.24
CA LEU A 174 -12.61 12.89 15.81
C LEU A 174 -11.96 11.93 14.82
N GLU A 175 -12.75 11.06 14.17
CA GLU A 175 -12.23 10.13 13.18
C GLU A 175 -11.58 10.84 11.98
N ARG A 176 -12.16 11.95 11.52
CA ARG A 176 -11.54 12.79 10.49
C ARG A 176 -10.17 13.33 10.96
N ARG A 177 -10.07 13.85 12.17
CA ARG A 177 -8.80 14.37 12.72
C ARG A 177 -7.75 13.29 12.89
N LYS A 178 -8.15 12.09 13.32
CA LYS A 178 -7.24 10.92 13.37
C LYS A 178 -6.72 10.56 12.00
N ALA A 179 -7.57 10.53 10.98
CA ALA A 179 -7.15 10.24 9.61
C ALA A 179 -6.20 11.34 9.06
N GLU A 180 -6.46 12.62 9.34
CA GLU A 180 -5.57 13.73 9.00
C GLU A 180 -4.19 13.58 9.67
N TYR A 181 -4.15 13.22 10.95
CA TYR A 181 -2.90 12.95 11.67
C TYR A 181 -2.14 11.75 11.10
N GLN A 182 -2.83 10.65 10.80
CA GLN A 182 -2.20 9.46 10.21
C GLN A 182 -1.52 9.78 8.87
N ARG A 183 -2.08 10.68 8.07
CA ARG A 183 -1.46 11.13 6.81
C ARG A 183 -0.16 11.92 7.01
N LYS A 184 0.12 12.41 8.23
CA LYS A 184 1.37 13.13 8.55
C LYS A 184 2.50 12.19 8.93
N MET A 185 2.20 10.90 9.11
CA MET A 185 3.14 9.84 9.44
C MET A 185 3.37 9.00 8.19
N ILE A 186 4.59 8.92 7.73
CA ILE A 186 4.95 8.21 6.50
C ILE A 186 5.43 6.82 6.84
N TYR A 187 4.72 5.82 6.36
CA TYR A 187 5.00 4.40 6.63
C TYR A 187 5.49 3.68 5.38
N SER A 188 6.29 2.63 5.58
CA SER A 188 6.71 1.76 4.49
C SER A 188 5.55 0.93 3.95
N PRO A 189 5.28 0.96 2.64
CA PRO A 189 4.27 0.11 2.01
C PRO A 189 4.77 -1.30 1.70
N ILE A 190 6.09 -1.55 1.80
CA ILE A 190 6.73 -2.81 1.44
C ILE A 190 7.77 -3.24 2.47
N ASN A 191 8.10 -4.54 2.47
CA ASN A 191 9.36 -5.02 3.06
C ASN A 191 10.49 -4.75 2.05
N GLY A 192 11.56 -4.10 2.49
CA GLY A 192 12.62 -3.73 1.55
C GLY A 192 13.81 -3.05 2.21
N MET A 193 14.57 -2.36 1.39
CA MET A 193 15.75 -1.59 1.81
C MET A 193 15.62 -0.14 1.33
N VAL A 194 16.03 0.80 2.16
CA VAL A 194 16.18 2.21 1.78
C VAL A 194 17.40 2.33 0.87
N LEU A 195 17.17 2.79 -0.35
CA LEU A 195 18.24 2.98 -1.33
C LEU A 195 18.89 4.36 -1.22
N GLN A 196 18.05 5.36 -1.10
CA GLN A 196 18.46 6.75 -1.09
C GLN A 196 17.51 7.59 -0.23
N VAL A 197 18.03 8.59 0.44
CA VAL A 197 17.27 9.61 1.16
C VAL A 197 17.36 10.92 0.39
N ASN A 198 16.21 11.44 -0.07
CA ASN A 198 16.11 12.64 -0.91
C ASN A 198 15.74 13.90 -0.13
N ALA A 199 15.17 13.74 1.10
CA ALA A 199 14.83 14.87 1.96
C ALA A 199 15.13 14.56 3.44
N TYR A 200 15.85 15.47 4.08
CA TYR A 200 16.29 15.37 5.48
C TYR A 200 15.42 16.26 6.40
N PRO A 201 15.48 16.06 7.74
CA PRO A 201 14.79 16.94 8.68
C PRO A 201 15.17 18.41 8.47
N GLY A 202 14.14 19.27 8.32
CA GLY A 202 14.27 20.68 8.00
C GLY A 202 14.21 21.00 6.51
N GLU A 203 14.10 20.01 5.64
CA GLU A 203 14.02 20.19 4.19
C GLU A 203 12.59 19.97 3.66
N PHE A 204 12.27 20.64 2.56
CA PHE A 204 11.03 20.43 1.83
C PHE A 204 11.13 19.18 0.94
N VAL A 205 10.05 18.42 0.90
CA VAL A 205 9.91 17.28 -0.01
C VAL A 205 9.60 17.78 -1.42
N HIS A 206 10.48 17.46 -2.36
CA HIS A 206 10.35 17.77 -3.78
C HIS A 206 9.75 16.59 -4.57
N LEU A 207 9.83 16.66 -5.91
CA LEU A 207 9.28 15.63 -6.82
C LEU A 207 9.95 14.27 -6.67
N ASP A 208 11.19 14.23 -6.21
CA ASP A 208 11.96 13.00 -5.95
C ASP A 208 11.51 12.27 -4.66
N GLY A 209 10.52 12.83 -3.96
CA GLY A 209 9.98 12.26 -2.73
C GLY A 209 10.90 12.41 -1.52
N ILE A 210 10.61 11.64 -0.45
CA ILE A 210 11.38 11.64 0.80
C ILE A 210 12.57 10.68 0.70
N LEU A 211 12.32 9.49 0.17
CA LEU A 211 13.32 8.43 0.03
C LEU A 211 12.87 7.40 -1.01
N GLU A 212 13.82 6.57 -1.42
CA GLU A 212 13.61 5.46 -2.36
C GLU A 212 13.69 4.12 -1.61
N LEU A 213 12.72 3.25 -1.87
CA LEU A 213 12.67 1.88 -1.35
C LEU A 213 12.74 0.86 -2.47
N ALA A 214 13.32 -0.31 -2.17
CA ALA A 214 13.28 -1.46 -3.06
C ALA A 214 13.01 -2.75 -2.30
N ALA A 215 12.20 -3.63 -2.88
CA ALA A 215 11.96 -4.97 -2.38
C ALA A 215 13.11 -5.89 -2.83
N VAL A 216 14.17 -5.99 -2.02
CA VAL A 216 15.43 -6.67 -2.38
C VAL A 216 15.47 -8.17 -2.03
N GLU A 217 14.37 -8.75 -1.58
CA GLU A 217 14.27 -10.18 -1.29
C GLU A 217 14.32 -11.03 -2.56
N LYS A 218 13.75 -10.51 -3.65
CA LYS A 218 13.85 -11.06 -4.99
C LYS A 218 14.51 -10.04 -5.91
N MET A 219 15.52 -10.50 -6.63
CA MET A 219 16.24 -9.68 -7.57
C MET A 219 16.16 -10.32 -8.96
N TYR A 220 16.03 -9.47 -9.94
CA TYR A 220 15.92 -9.85 -11.35
C TYR A 220 17.10 -9.30 -12.14
N ALA A 221 17.52 -10.05 -13.13
CA ALA A 221 18.32 -9.53 -14.22
C ALA A 221 17.36 -9.28 -15.39
N VAL A 222 17.09 -8.03 -15.69
CA VAL A 222 16.22 -7.62 -16.80
C VAL A 222 17.05 -7.59 -18.06
N ALA A 223 16.81 -8.58 -18.93
CA ALA A 223 17.51 -8.75 -20.21
C ALA A 223 16.82 -7.96 -21.32
N GLU A 224 17.58 -7.20 -22.09
CA GLU A 224 17.10 -6.42 -23.23
C GLU A 224 17.28 -7.24 -24.50
N ILE A 225 16.26 -8.01 -24.88
CA ILE A 225 16.28 -8.92 -26.03
C ILE A 225 15.83 -8.18 -27.29
N TYR A 226 16.56 -8.31 -28.38
CA TYR A 226 16.12 -7.76 -29.67
C TYR A 226 14.86 -8.47 -30.16
N GLU A 227 13.96 -7.69 -30.81
CA GLU A 227 12.69 -8.18 -31.38
C GLU A 227 12.92 -9.40 -32.31
N THR A 228 14.04 -9.48 -33.01
CA THR A 228 14.39 -10.59 -33.89
C THR A 228 14.67 -11.90 -33.15
N ASP A 229 15.12 -11.83 -31.89
CA ASP A 229 15.55 -13.01 -31.11
C ASP A 229 14.48 -13.48 -30.09
N ILE A 230 13.41 -12.72 -29.89
CA ILE A 230 12.41 -13.01 -28.85
C ILE A 230 11.72 -14.37 -29.01
N ASN A 231 11.54 -14.83 -30.23
CA ASN A 231 10.94 -16.14 -30.53
C ASN A 231 11.76 -17.33 -29.99
N ARG A 232 13.03 -17.10 -29.62
CA ARG A 232 13.97 -18.10 -29.06
C ARG A 232 13.96 -18.09 -27.54
N VAL A 233 13.20 -17.16 -26.90
CA VAL A 233 13.13 -16.99 -25.44
C VAL A 233 11.82 -17.55 -24.92
N HIS A 234 11.90 -18.36 -23.87
CA HIS A 234 10.76 -19.03 -23.27
C HIS A 234 10.77 -18.90 -21.75
N ILE A 235 9.58 -18.79 -21.15
CA ILE A 235 9.44 -18.83 -19.69
C ILE A 235 9.97 -20.16 -19.14
N GLY A 236 10.74 -20.09 -18.06
CA GLY A 236 11.40 -21.24 -17.43
C GLY A 236 12.81 -21.54 -17.99
N GLN A 237 13.23 -20.87 -19.07
CA GLN A 237 14.57 -21.01 -19.66
C GLN A 237 15.65 -20.62 -18.64
N LYS A 238 16.73 -21.37 -18.57
CA LYS A 238 17.87 -21.07 -17.69
C LYS A 238 18.66 -19.88 -18.23
N ALA A 239 19.18 -19.08 -17.30
CA ALA A 239 20.01 -17.95 -17.62
C ALA A 239 21.27 -17.91 -16.77
N THR A 240 22.37 -17.53 -17.42
CA THR A 240 23.65 -17.22 -16.76
C THR A 240 23.87 -15.71 -16.85
N VAL A 241 24.11 -15.06 -15.68
CA VAL A 241 24.29 -13.61 -15.57
C VAL A 241 25.71 -13.30 -15.10
N ASN A 242 26.40 -12.43 -15.80
CA ASN A 242 27.78 -12.05 -15.52
C ASN A 242 27.99 -10.53 -15.60
N SER A 243 28.88 -10.01 -14.76
CA SER A 243 29.37 -8.64 -14.80
C SER A 243 30.78 -8.58 -14.24
N ASP A 244 31.57 -7.61 -14.67
CA ASP A 244 32.92 -7.40 -14.15
C ASP A 244 32.96 -6.98 -12.67
N ALA A 245 31.81 -6.47 -12.15
CA ALA A 245 31.62 -6.15 -10.73
C ALA A 245 31.28 -7.37 -9.87
N LEU A 246 30.96 -8.52 -10.47
CA LEU A 246 30.61 -9.77 -9.76
C LEU A 246 31.81 -10.70 -9.69
N LYS A 247 32.06 -11.29 -8.52
CA LYS A 247 33.13 -12.26 -8.32
C LYS A 247 32.84 -13.61 -9.02
N GLU A 248 31.56 -13.97 -9.13
CA GLU A 248 31.10 -15.23 -9.70
C GLU A 248 29.89 -14.97 -10.61
N LYS A 249 29.68 -15.85 -11.56
CA LYS A 249 28.48 -15.84 -12.41
C LYS A 249 27.27 -16.20 -11.57
N LEU A 250 26.18 -15.48 -11.77
CA LEU A 250 24.88 -15.80 -11.16
C LEU A 250 24.06 -16.65 -12.11
N THR A 251 23.18 -17.45 -11.56
CA THR A 251 22.19 -18.24 -12.29
C THR A 251 20.79 -17.74 -11.99
N GLY A 252 19.88 -18.01 -12.91
CA GLY A 252 18.48 -17.65 -12.77
C GLY A 252 17.61 -18.33 -13.82
N LYS A 253 16.34 -17.96 -13.83
CA LYS A 253 15.35 -18.46 -14.78
C LYS A 253 14.49 -17.33 -15.29
N VAL A 254 14.13 -17.40 -16.57
CA VAL A 254 13.14 -16.51 -17.18
C VAL A 254 11.79 -16.73 -16.51
N THR A 255 11.24 -15.68 -15.94
CA THR A 255 9.92 -15.70 -15.26
C THR A 255 8.86 -14.91 -15.99
N TYR A 256 9.27 -13.87 -16.71
CA TYR A 256 8.34 -13.01 -17.42
C TYR A 256 8.97 -12.43 -18.69
N ILE A 257 8.16 -12.27 -19.72
CA ILE A 257 8.51 -11.60 -20.98
C ILE A 257 7.55 -10.44 -21.10
N GLN A 258 8.04 -9.20 -21.14
CA GLN A 258 7.20 -8.02 -21.20
C GLN A 258 6.42 -7.96 -22.53
N PRO A 259 5.11 -7.66 -22.50
CA PRO A 259 4.28 -7.63 -23.71
C PRO A 259 4.41 -6.30 -24.49
N LYS A 260 5.54 -5.60 -24.33
CA LYS A 260 5.77 -4.29 -24.91
C LYS A 260 7.13 -4.22 -25.59
N VAL A 261 7.12 -3.86 -26.87
CA VAL A 261 8.35 -3.51 -27.60
C VAL A 261 8.70 -2.05 -27.29
N GLN A 262 9.93 -1.85 -26.84
CA GLN A 262 10.46 -0.52 -26.52
C GLN A 262 11.57 -0.14 -27.52
N LYS A 263 11.78 1.17 -27.71
CA LYS A 263 12.97 1.65 -28.36
C LYS A 263 14.14 1.59 -27.39
N HIS A 264 15.24 1.01 -27.82
CA HIS A 264 16.45 0.99 -27.01
C HIS A 264 17.09 2.38 -27.07
N ASP A 265 16.98 3.13 -25.97
CA ASP A 265 17.72 4.40 -25.79
C ASP A 265 19.14 4.07 -25.36
N ALA A 266 19.97 3.59 -26.31
CA ALA A 266 21.35 3.31 -26.03
C ALA A 266 22.10 4.61 -25.71
N ILE A 267 22.49 4.78 -24.45
CA ILE A 267 23.56 5.68 -24.03
C ILE A 267 24.88 5.03 -24.50
N GLY A 268 25.16 5.06 -25.79
CA GLY A 268 26.36 4.51 -26.39
C GLY A 268 27.15 5.58 -27.12
N THR A 269 28.46 5.48 -27.07
CA THR A 269 29.44 6.40 -27.66
C THR A 269 29.44 6.49 -29.19
N ASP A 270 28.58 5.71 -29.87
CA ASP A 270 28.39 5.77 -31.32
C ASP A 270 26.95 6.11 -31.70
N PRO A 271 26.63 7.37 -32.04
CA PRO A 271 25.27 7.81 -32.35
C PRO A 271 24.70 7.24 -33.66
N ALA A 272 25.52 6.68 -34.53
CA ALA A 272 25.10 6.24 -35.86
C ALA A 272 24.60 4.80 -35.93
N ALA A 273 24.98 3.92 -34.98
CA ALA A 273 24.82 2.48 -35.14
C ALA A 273 23.52 1.91 -34.54
N ARG A 274 22.72 2.63 -33.73
CA ARG A 274 21.63 2.01 -32.95
C ARG A 274 20.35 2.83 -32.79
N LYS A 275 20.05 3.78 -33.63
CA LYS A 275 18.90 4.70 -33.51
C LYS A 275 17.50 4.02 -33.61
N ASP A 276 17.42 2.76 -34.06
CA ASP A 276 16.15 2.07 -34.28
C ASP A 276 16.10 0.63 -33.70
N ALA A 277 17.00 0.30 -32.77
CA ALA A 277 16.94 -1.02 -32.15
C ALA A 277 15.68 -1.13 -31.27
N ARG A 278 14.87 -2.15 -31.55
CA ARG A 278 13.67 -2.50 -30.80
C ARG A 278 13.99 -3.67 -29.88
N ILE A 279 13.65 -3.49 -28.61
CA ILE A 279 13.90 -4.49 -27.56
C ILE A 279 12.61 -4.88 -26.86
N ILE A 280 12.65 -6.07 -26.30
CA ILE A 280 11.65 -6.59 -25.35
C ILE A 280 12.41 -6.95 -24.09
N GLU A 281 11.95 -6.47 -22.95
CA GLU A 281 12.53 -6.77 -21.66
C GLU A 281 12.06 -8.16 -21.20
N VAL A 282 13.00 -8.92 -20.68
CA VAL A 282 12.78 -10.28 -20.16
C VAL A 282 13.34 -10.38 -18.76
N ASP A 283 12.46 -10.71 -17.80
CA ASP A 283 12.83 -10.79 -16.41
C ASP A 283 13.35 -12.17 -16.05
N VAL A 284 14.59 -12.22 -15.61
CA VAL A 284 15.28 -13.41 -15.13
C VAL A 284 15.38 -13.34 -13.61
N LEU A 285 14.60 -14.15 -12.91
CA LEU A 285 14.68 -14.27 -11.45
C LEU A 285 16.01 -14.93 -11.05
N LEU A 286 16.79 -14.26 -10.22
CA LEU A 286 18.09 -14.76 -9.75
C LEU A 286 17.91 -15.76 -8.60
N ASP A 287 18.69 -16.84 -8.64
CA ASP A 287 18.68 -17.87 -7.60
C ASP A 287 19.28 -17.36 -6.27
N ASN A 288 20.25 -16.43 -6.34
CA ASN A 288 20.91 -15.84 -5.17
C ASN A 288 20.84 -14.31 -5.19
N PRO A 289 19.73 -13.70 -4.73
CA PRO A 289 19.53 -12.26 -4.73
C PRO A 289 20.47 -11.52 -3.79
N GLN A 290 20.99 -12.17 -2.73
CA GLN A 290 21.80 -11.53 -1.70
C GLN A 290 23.11 -10.93 -2.23
N VAL A 291 23.67 -11.52 -3.29
CA VAL A 291 24.91 -11.05 -3.92
C VAL A 291 24.73 -9.67 -4.55
N VAL A 292 23.53 -9.38 -5.06
CA VAL A 292 23.26 -8.17 -5.87
C VAL A 292 22.27 -7.19 -5.22
N ARG A 293 21.78 -7.47 -4.03
CA ARG A 293 20.77 -6.63 -3.35
C ARG A 293 21.17 -5.17 -3.15
N ARG A 294 22.46 -4.84 -3.22
CA ARG A 294 23.02 -3.48 -3.14
C ARG A 294 23.61 -2.98 -4.46
N LEU A 295 23.39 -3.72 -5.55
CA LEU A 295 23.93 -3.42 -6.86
C LEU A 295 22.79 -3.20 -7.87
N ILE A 296 21.79 -2.43 -7.45
CA ILE A 296 20.64 -2.07 -8.28
C ILE A 296 21.15 -1.24 -9.47
N ASN A 297 20.56 -1.45 -10.65
CA ASN A 297 21.01 -0.89 -11.93
C ASN A 297 22.42 -1.33 -12.38
N LEU A 298 23.04 -2.34 -11.73
CA LEU A 298 24.29 -2.91 -12.23
C LEU A 298 24.07 -3.47 -13.64
N GLN A 299 24.91 -3.01 -14.59
CA GLN A 299 24.92 -3.55 -15.94
C GLN A 299 25.49 -4.96 -15.97
N VAL A 300 24.80 -5.88 -16.62
CA VAL A 300 25.12 -7.30 -16.70
C VAL A 300 25.01 -7.83 -18.13
N LYS A 301 25.77 -8.91 -18.41
CA LYS A 301 25.64 -9.73 -19.60
C LYS A 301 24.85 -10.97 -19.24
N ILE A 302 23.79 -11.26 -19.98
CA ILE A 302 22.85 -12.35 -19.72
C ILE A 302 22.91 -13.31 -20.91
N VAL A 303 23.07 -14.60 -20.65
CA VAL A 303 22.99 -15.65 -21.63
C VAL A 303 21.85 -16.59 -21.26
N LEU A 304 20.87 -16.68 -22.13
CA LEU A 304 19.71 -17.58 -22.02
C LEU A 304 20.07 -18.91 -22.75
N GLU A 305 19.95 -20.06 -22.05
CA GLU A 305 20.39 -21.39 -22.52
C GLU A 305 19.19 -22.27 -22.91
#